data_b507fb876122d9333c16a12c7051ad9b
#
_entry.id   b507fb876122d9333c16a12c7051ad9b
#
_cell.length_a   1.000
_cell.length_b   1.000
_cell.length_c   1.000
_cell.angle_alpha   90.00
_cell.angle_beta   90.00
_cell.angle_gamma   90.00
#
_symmetry.space_group_name_H-M   'P 1'
#
loop_
_entity.id
_entity.type
_entity.pdbx_description
1 polymer ?
#
loop_
_entity_poly.entity_id
_entity_poly.type
_entity_poly.pdbx_seq_one_letter_code
_entity_poly.pdbx_strand_id
1 'polypeptide(L)'
;MSKKQFAERSDEFWRALRRRDSSYEGIFIVGIKTTGIFCRPVCPARKPLRKNVEFFPGRKEALYAGYRPCLRCRPMTANRSAPTLVEELRQQVEQHPSEPLRDRDLTEMGIEPSTARRQFQRYFGMSFQAYQRSRRMGSALAAVRNGSSVLDTQIEHGFESSSGFREAFAKLFGAAPSKASGVHCLLARWIDSPLGPILALADESGLHVFDWVDRRGLEREILRLRKRTKFAIVPGDHPMLDRAAAEIAEYFAGTRKSFTVPLARRGTEFQRRVWDALLAIPPGDTCSYGEVASTIGQPGAVRAVARAIGDNYRGIIIPCHRVIGSDGSLTGYGGGLARKQWLLEHERSSKVVPDALASPPPRRREDKGAAHGSR
;
A
#
# COMPACT_ATOMS: atom_id res chain seq x y z
N MET A 1 7.76 22.50 -5.50
CA MET A 1 7.60 23.62 -4.52
C MET A 1 8.81 24.54 -4.64
N SER A 2 8.60 25.86 -4.83
CA SER A 2 9.71 26.82 -4.90
C SER A 2 10.39 26.98 -3.53
N LYS A 3 11.66 27.46 -3.51
CA LYS A 3 12.40 27.74 -2.25
C LYS A 3 11.63 28.71 -1.34
N LYS A 4 10.94 29.71 -1.91
CA LYS A 4 10.15 30.70 -1.19
C LYS A 4 8.94 30.04 -0.50
N GLN A 5 8.15 29.26 -1.23
CA GLN A 5 7.00 28.50 -0.68
C GLN A 5 7.41 27.51 0.43
N PHE A 6 8.60 26.89 0.33
CA PHE A 6 9.11 26.02 1.37
C PHE A 6 9.44 26.80 2.65
N ALA A 7 10.10 27.96 2.53
CA ALA A 7 10.46 28.80 3.68
C ALA A 7 9.24 29.32 4.44
N GLU A 8 8.16 29.68 3.75
CA GLU A 8 6.90 30.16 4.32
C GLU A 8 6.22 29.12 5.22
N ARG A 9 6.49 27.83 5.03
CA ARG A 9 5.94 26.71 5.81
C ARG A 9 6.74 26.39 7.09
N SER A 10 7.70 27.19 7.45
CA SER A 10 8.60 26.92 8.58
C SER A 10 7.88 26.69 9.92
N ASP A 11 6.80 27.40 10.20
CA ASP A 11 6.01 27.23 11.42
C ASP A 11 5.13 25.99 11.41
N GLU A 12 4.65 25.62 10.25
CA GLU A 12 3.97 24.34 10.02
C GLU A 12 4.92 23.17 10.28
N PHE A 13 6.13 23.20 9.72
CA PHE A 13 7.16 22.17 9.92
C PHE A 13 7.60 22.08 11.38
N TRP A 14 7.68 23.22 12.08
CA TRP A 14 7.97 23.24 13.50
C TRP A 14 6.88 22.55 14.32
N ARG A 15 5.60 22.80 14.02
CA ARG A 15 4.48 22.12 14.68
C ARG A 15 4.50 20.63 14.42
N ALA A 16 4.74 20.21 13.18
CA ALA A 16 4.88 18.82 12.78
C ALA A 16 6.05 18.12 13.49
N LEU A 17 7.22 18.77 13.57
CA LEU A 17 8.38 18.27 14.30
C LEU A 17 8.07 18.06 15.78
N ARG A 18 7.42 19.02 16.43
CA ARG A 18 7.06 18.92 17.86
C ARG A 18 6.14 17.74 18.14
N ARG A 19 5.19 17.47 17.26
CA ARG A 19 4.23 16.38 17.37
C ARG A 19 4.78 15.04 16.88
N ARG A 20 5.97 15.01 16.28
CA ARG A 20 6.53 13.84 15.56
C ARG A 20 5.52 13.33 14.53
N ASP A 21 4.93 14.22 13.78
CA ASP A 21 3.89 13.90 12.82
C ASP A 21 4.47 13.12 11.64
N SER A 22 4.11 11.85 11.56
CA SER A 22 4.59 10.95 10.52
C SER A 22 4.07 11.28 9.12
N SER A 23 3.01 12.07 9.00
CA SER A 23 2.50 12.54 7.70
C SER A 23 3.47 13.46 6.98
N TYR A 24 4.41 14.08 7.72
CA TYR A 24 5.46 14.93 7.17
C TYR A 24 6.76 14.18 6.84
N GLU A 25 6.78 12.88 6.97
CA GLU A 25 7.94 12.07 6.59
C GLU A 25 8.19 12.18 5.08
N GLY A 26 9.39 12.64 4.70
CA GLY A 26 9.78 12.91 3.32
C GLY A 26 9.35 14.28 2.77
N ILE A 27 8.60 15.10 3.53
CA ILE A 27 8.28 16.49 3.17
C ILE A 27 9.45 17.42 3.52
N PHE A 28 10.06 17.23 4.70
CA PHE A 28 11.22 18.01 5.12
C PHE A 28 12.21 17.19 5.94
N ILE A 29 13.42 17.70 6.01
CA ILE A 29 14.48 17.26 6.91
C ILE A 29 14.77 18.40 7.88
N VAL A 30 15.09 18.07 9.14
CA VAL A 30 15.42 19.05 10.14
C VAL A 30 16.91 19.03 10.47
N GLY A 31 17.61 20.13 10.22
CA GLY A 31 18.98 20.38 10.67
C GLY A 31 18.99 21.00 12.07
N ILE A 32 19.85 20.49 12.95
CA ILE A 32 20.03 20.99 14.32
C ILE A 32 21.36 21.72 14.37
N LYS A 33 21.32 23.05 14.36
CA LYS A 33 22.48 23.94 14.27
C LYS A 33 23.54 23.68 15.33
N THR A 34 23.13 23.37 16.56
CA THR A 34 24.05 23.16 17.68
C THR A 34 24.87 21.87 17.60
N THR A 35 24.40 20.88 16.81
CA THR A 35 25.05 19.57 16.71
C THR A 35 25.56 19.25 15.32
N GLY A 36 25.19 20.06 14.32
CA GLY A 36 25.46 19.77 12.91
C GLY A 36 24.81 18.49 12.41
N ILE A 37 23.72 18.04 13.07
CA ILE A 37 23.05 16.79 12.74
C ILE A 37 21.72 17.09 12.06
N PHE A 38 21.42 16.38 10.96
CA PHE A 38 20.08 16.40 10.41
C PHE A 38 19.28 15.13 10.73
N CYS A 39 17.99 15.31 10.96
CA CYS A 39 17.06 14.28 11.40
C CYS A 39 15.80 14.24 10.54
N ARG A 40 15.07 13.12 10.64
CA ARG A 40 13.70 13.00 10.14
C ARG A 40 12.72 13.71 11.09
N PRO A 41 11.53 14.15 10.61
CA PRO A 41 10.48 14.75 11.45
C PRO A 41 10.11 13.90 12.67
N VAL A 42 10.10 12.59 12.50
CA VAL A 42 9.70 11.59 13.51
C VAL A 42 10.83 11.11 14.42
N CYS A 43 12.00 11.74 14.35
CA CYS A 43 13.15 11.32 15.14
C CYS A 43 12.82 11.22 16.65
N PRO A 44 13.13 10.08 17.33
CA PRO A 44 12.86 9.90 18.76
C PRO A 44 13.78 10.69 19.69
N ALA A 45 14.79 11.38 19.16
CA ALA A 45 15.68 12.21 19.95
C ALA A 45 14.94 13.35 20.65
N ARG A 46 15.58 13.93 21.69
CA ARG A 46 15.08 15.13 22.38
C ARG A 46 14.83 16.25 21.37
N LYS A 47 13.71 16.94 21.49
CA LYS A 47 13.37 18.06 20.59
C LYS A 47 14.32 19.24 20.82
N PRO A 48 14.88 19.82 19.76
CA PRO A 48 15.70 21.03 19.86
C PRO A 48 14.84 22.25 20.18
N LEU A 49 15.48 23.35 20.57
CA LEU A 49 14.82 24.66 20.64
C LEU A 49 14.59 25.19 19.22
N ARG A 50 13.49 25.94 19.00
CA ARG A 50 13.11 26.47 17.68
C ARG A 50 14.23 27.26 17.00
N LYS A 51 14.96 28.10 17.76
CA LYS A 51 16.08 28.91 17.27
C LYS A 51 17.25 28.09 16.70
N ASN A 52 17.39 26.84 17.14
CA ASN A 52 18.45 25.92 16.72
C ASN A 52 18.03 24.99 15.57
N VAL A 53 16.87 25.23 14.97
CA VAL A 53 16.34 24.37 13.90
C VAL A 53 16.37 25.10 12.58
N GLU A 54 16.76 24.35 11.56
CA GLU A 54 16.67 24.73 10.15
C GLU A 54 15.98 23.60 9.37
N PHE A 55 15.12 23.96 8.40
CA PHE A 55 14.39 22.97 7.62
C PHE A 55 14.92 22.93 6.20
N PHE A 56 15.02 21.71 5.66
CA PHE A 56 15.51 21.43 4.33
C PHE A 56 14.47 20.63 3.55
N PRO A 57 14.28 20.87 2.23
CA PRO A 57 13.35 20.10 1.42
C PRO A 57 13.78 18.63 1.26
N GLY A 58 15.08 18.34 1.42
CA GLY A 58 15.59 16.99 1.29
C GLY A 58 16.91 16.75 1.99
N ARG A 59 17.38 15.50 1.88
CA ARG A 59 18.63 15.04 2.50
C ARG A 59 19.85 15.63 1.84
N LYS A 60 19.80 15.84 0.50
CA LYS A 60 20.88 16.43 -0.29
C LYS A 60 21.16 17.85 0.16
N GLU A 61 20.11 18.64 0.32
CA GLU A 61 20.20 20.04 0.75
C GLU A 61 20.77 20.15 2.16
N ALA A 62 20.38 19.25 3.07
CA ALA A 62 20.94 19.19 4.41
C ALA A 62 22.44 18.81 4.42
N LEU A 63 22.86 17.84 3.58
CA LEU A 63 24.26 17.48 3.39
C LEU A 63 25.08 18.63 2.81
N TYR A 64 24.59 19.31 1.77
CA TYR A 64 25.27 20.46 1.16
C TYR A 64 25.38 21.65 2.13
N ALA A 65 24.44 21.77 3.07
CA ALA A 65 24.52 22.74 4.16
C ALA A 65 25.49 22.33 5.30
N GLY A 66 26.23 21.23 5.14
CA GLY A 66 27.25 20.76 6.09
C GLY A 66 26.71 19.94 7.27
N TYR A 67 25.45 19.53 7.26
CA TYR A 67 24.89 18.68 8.32
C TYR A 67 25.20 17.20 8.06
N ARG A 68 25.53 16.45 9.12
CA ARG A 68 25.70 15.00 9.06
C ARG A 68 24.43 14.24 9.45
N PRO A 69 24.21 13.03 8.92
CA PRO A 69 23.01 12.26 9.21
C PRO A 69 22.97 11.78 10.68
N CYS A 70 21.78 11.79 11.25
CA CYS A 70 21.53 11.28 12.60
C CYS A 70 21.67 9.74 12.63
N LEU A 71 22.52 9.22 13.53
CA LEU A 71 22.70 7.77 13.70
C LEU A 71 21.48 7.07 14.31
N ARG A 72 20.63 7.81 15.07
CA ARG A 72 19.45 7.25 15.73
C ARG A 72 18.28 7.06 14.77
N CYS A 73 17.92 8.07 13.96
CA CYS A 73 16.82 7.96 13.00
C CYS A 73 17.28 7.60 11.59
N ARG A 74 18.59 7.52 11.35
CA ARG A 74 19.23 7.10 10.09
C ARG A 74 18.54 7.68 8.85
N PRO A 75 18.54 9.02 8.68
CA PRO A 75 17.75 9.68 7.63
C PRO A 75 18.23 9.33 6.21
N MET A 76 19.44 8.77 6.07
CA MET A 76 19.97 8.34 4.76
C MET A 76 19.48 6.97 4.32
N THR A 77 18.99 6.13 5.23
CA THR A 77 18.40 4.85 4.83
C THR A 77 17.13 5.10 4.04
N ALA A 78 17.01 4.44 2.90
CA ALA A 78 15.81 4.48 2.07
C ALA A 78 14.63 3.99 2.92
N ASN A 79 13.61 4.79 3.03
CA ASN A 79 12.73 4.72 4.19
C ASN A 79 11.52 3.84 4.01
N ARG A 80 11.43 2.93 3.05
CA ARG A 80 10.13 2.29 2.80
C ARG A 80 10.15 0.92 2.13
N SER A 81 11.25 0.42 1.68
CA SER A 81 11.38 -1.01 1.39
C SER A 81 11.59 -1.78 2.70
N ALA A 82 11.07 -2.99 2.75
CA ALA A 82 11.43 -3.91 3.82
C ALA A 82 12.97 -4.02 3.90
N PRO A 83 13.57 -4.20 5.09
CA PRO A 83 15.00 -4.51 5.16
C PRO A 83 15.28 -5.74 4.30
N THR A 84 16.45 -5.80 3.69
CA THR A 84 16.90 -6.94 2.86
C THR A 84 16.60 -8.27 3.56
N LEU A 85 16.91 -8.38 4.85
CA LEU A 85 16.57 -9.55 5.66
C LEU A 85 15.09 -9.94 5.63
N VAL A 86 14.18 -8.97 5.72
CA VAL A 86 12.73 -9.25 5.73
C VAL A 86 12.28 -9.74 4.37
N GLU A 87 12.81 -9.13 3.32
CA GLU A 87 12.50 -9.51 1.95
C GLU A 87 13.07 -10.89 1.60
N GLU A 88 14.31 -11.19 1.97
CA GLU A 88 14.94 -12.51 1.79
C GLU A 88 14.15 -13.61 2.51
N LEU A 89 13.82 -13.41 3.79
CA LEU A 89 13.02 -14.36 4.54
C LEU A 89 11.60 -14.51 3.97
N ARG A 90 11.00 -13.42 3.48
CA ARG A 90 9.69 -13.48 2.82
C ARG A 90 9.77 -14.31 1.54
N GLN A 91 10.75 -14.04 0.68
CA GLN A 91 10.96 -14.77 -0.56
C GLN A 91 11.20 -16.26 -0.30
N GLN A 92 11.99 -16.61 0.71
CA GLN A 92 12.22 -17.98 1.12
C GLN A 92 10.91 -18.70 1.49
N VAL A 93 10.05 -18.03 2.28
CA VAL A 93 8.73 -18.59 2.66
C VAL A 93 7.78 -18.70 1.47
N GLU A 94 7.83 -17.75 0.52
CA GLU A 94 6.97 -17.79 -0.67
C GLU A 94 7.41 -18.90 -1.66
N GLN A 95 8.71 -19.13 -1.78
CA GLN A 95 9.28 -20.19 -2.64
C GLN A 95 9.09 -21.58 -2.03
N HIS A 96 9.22 -21.70 -0.72
CA HIS A 96 9.16 -22.96 0.02
C HIS A 96 8.15 -22.91 1.19
N PRO A 97 6.85 -22.73 0.92
CA PRO A 97 5.86 -22.51 1.98
C PRO A 97 5.65 -23.72 2.89
N SER A 98 5.98 -24.93 2.41
CA SER A 98 5.88 -26.20 3.16
C SER A 98 7.08 -26.48 4.07
N GLU A 99 8.17 -25.75 3.92
CA GLU A 99 9.42 -25.93 4.64
C GLU A 99 9.61 -24.84 5.70
N PRO A 100 9.16 -25.06 6.96
CA PRO A 100 9.25 -24.02 7.96
C PRO A 100 10.68 -23.84 8.46
N LEU A 101 11.21 -22.63 8.38
CA LEU A 101 12.46 -22.24 9.03
C LEU A 101 12.23 -22.09 10.53
N ARG A 102 12.92 -22.91 11.32
CA ARG A 102 12.93 -22.85 12.79
C ARG A 102 13.95 -21.82 13.28
N ASP A 103 13.92 -21.46 14.53
CA ASP A 103 14.86 -20.48 15.11
C ASP A 103 16.33 -20.94 14.97
N ARG A 104 16.60 -22.27 15.02
CA ARG A 104 17.94 -22.84 14.75
C ARG A 104 18.39 -22.59 13.31
N ASP A 105 17.47 -22.76 12.34
CA ASP A 105 17.79 -22.61 10.92
C ASP A 105 18.13 -21.14 10.61
N LEU A 106 17.41 -20.20 11.25
CA LEU A 106 17.75 -18.77 11.20
C LEU A 106 19.13 -18.49 11.77
N THR A 107 19.49 -19.13 12.89
CA THR A 107 20.81 -18.96 13.53
C THR A 107 21.91 -19.50 12.63
N GLU A 108 21.72 -20.65 11.99
CA GLU A 108 22.65 -21.23 11.03
C GLU A 108 22.85 -20.32 9.80
N MET A 109 21.81 -19.59 9.39
CA MET A 109 21.88 -18.56 8.35
C MET A 109 22.53 -17.25 8.85
N GLY A 110 22.98 -17.18 10.10
CA GLY A 110 23.53 -15.96 10.70
C GLY A 110 22.47 -14.90 11.08
N ILE A 111 21.22 -15.30 11.16
CA ILE A 111 20.09 -14.42 11.46
C ILE A 111 19.67 -14.63 12.91
N GLU A 112 19.72 -13.56 13.72
CA GLU A 112 19.20 -13.60 15.08
C GLU A 112 17.67 -13.70 15.09
N PRO A 113 17.06 -14.78 15.65
CA PRO A 113 15.61 -15.02 15.63
C PRO A 113 14.78 -13.88 16.22
N SER A 114 15.30 -13.23 17.26
CA SER A 114 14.65 -12.05 17.87
C SER A 114 14.58 -10.87 16.91
N THR A 115 15.58 -10.72 16.05
CA THR A 115 15.61 -9.68 15.00
C THR A 115 14.60 -9.99 13.91
N ALA A 116 14.52 -11.23 13.41
CA ALA A 116 13.51 -11.66 12.45
C ALA A 116 12.10 -11.43 13.00
N ARG A 117 11.82 -11.85 14.25
CA ARG A 117 10.54 -11.64 14.93
C ARG A 117 10.16 -10.17 14.99
N ARG A 118 11.06 -9.29 15.45
CA ARG A 118 10.83 -7.84 15.60
C ARG A 118 10.61 -7.16 14.25
N GLN A 119 11.38 -7.55 13.22
CA GLN A 119 11.25 -6.98 11.90
C GLN A 119 9.92 -7.39 11.24
N PHE A 120 9.56 -8.67 11.29
CA PHE A 120 8.28 -9.14 10.76
C PHE A 120 7.09 -8.52 11.50
N GLN A 121 7.15 -8.40 12.83
CA GLN A 121 6.13 -7.69 13.61
C GLN A 121 5.96 -6.24 13.13
N ARG A 122 7.05 -5.57 12.79
CA ARG A 122 7.03 -4.19 12.31
C ARG A 122 6.46 -4.05 10.90
N TYR A 123 6.79 -4.98 9.99
CA TYR A 123 6.43 -4.87 8.57
C TYR A 123 5.14 -5.58 8.21
N PHE A 124 4.85 -6.71 8.84
CA PHE A 124 3.69 -7.56 8.54
C PHE A 124 2.66 -7.61 9.68
N GLY A 125 2.92 -6.96 10.82
CA GLY A 125 2.02 -6.98 11.97
C GLY A 125 1.98 -8.33 12.70
N MET A 126 2.85 -9.28 12.33
CA MET A 126 2.94 -10.61 12.94
C MET A 126 4.39 -11.09 13.01
N SER A 127 4.68 -12.06 13.88
CA SER A 127 6.03 -12.65 13.95
C SER A 127 6.35 -13.46 12.71
N PHE A 128 7.64 -13.69 12.42
CA PHE A 128 8.09 -14.51 11.32
C PHE A 128 7.48 -15.92 11.36
N GLN A 129 7.48 -16.56 12.51
CA GLN A 129 6.87 -17.88 12.69
C GLN A 129 5.36 -17.89 12.45
N ALA A 130 4.66 -16.81 12.83
CA ALA A 130 3.24 -16.65 12.54
C ALA A 130 2.98 -16.45 11.04
N TYR A 131 3.84 -15.68 10.35
CA TYR A 131 3.78 -15.47 8.90
C TYR A 131 3.91 -16.81 8.15
N GLN A 132 4.97 -17.59 8.41
CA GLN A 132 5.18 -18.90 7.82
C GLN A 132 3.99 -19.84 8.04
N ARG A 133 3.50 -19.93 9.28
CA ARG A 133 2.36 -20.78 9.62
C ARG A 133 1.10 -20.36 8.86
N SER A 134 0.84 -19.07 8.79
CA SER A 134 -0.35 -18.54 8.10
C SER A 134 -0.24 -18.78 6.59
N ARG A 135 0.95 -18.60 5.99
CA ARG A 135 1.19 -18.85 4.56
C ARG A 135 0.97 -20.33 4.22
N ARG A 136 1.56 -21.23 5.00
CA ARG A 136 1.41 -22.68 4.86
C ARG A 136 -0.05 -23.12 4.98
N MET A 137 -0.80 -22.55 5.96
CA MET A 137 -2.22 -22.81 6.12
C MET A 137 -3.06 -22.30 4.94
N GLY A 138 -2.70 -21.14 4.38
CA GLY A 138 -3.35 -20.61 3.18
C GLY A 138 -3.18 -21.53 1.98
N SER A 139 -1.97 -22.05 1.75
CA SER A 139 -1.71 -23.04 0.70
C SER A 139 -2.47 -24.36 0.94
N ALA A 140 -2.50 -24.83 2.17
CA ALA A 140 -3.28 -26.03 2.54
C ALA A 140 -4.79 -25.84 2.28
N LEU A 141 -5.35 -24.67 2.61
CA LEU A 141 -6.75 -24.36 2.28
C LEU A 141 -7.00 -24.40 0.78
N ALA A 142 -6.12 -23.83 -0.02
CA ALA A 142 -6.23 -23.86 -1.48
C ALA A 142 -6.18 -25.30 -2.03
N ALA A 143 -5.25 -26.14 -1.55
CA ALA A 143 -5.13 -27.54 -1.95
C ALA A 143 -6.42 -28.34 -1.65
N VAL A 144 -6.96 -28.23 -0.42
CA VAL A 144 -8.21 -28.93 -0.07
C VAL A 144 -9.40 -28.43 -0.90
N ARG A 145 -9.48 -27.13 -1.18
CA ARG A 145 -10.52 -26.57 -2.06
C ARG A 145 -10.44 -27.09 -3.48
N ASN A 146 -9.22 -27.32 -3.96
CA ASN A 146 -8.96 -27.86 -5.30
C ASN A 146 -9.11 -29.38 -5.38
N GLY A 147 -9.57 -30.04 -4.30
CA GLY A 147 -9.90 -31.47 -4.29
C GLY A 147 -8.81 -32.38 -3.72
N SER A 148 -7.69 -31.84 -3.23
CA SER A 148 -6.68 -32.65 -2.52
C SER A 148 -7.28 -33.26 -1.25
N SER A 149 -6.94 -34.51 -0.94
CA SER A 149 -7.37 -35.13 0.31
C SER A 149 -6.79 -34.38 1.51
N VAL A 150 -7.52 -34.42 2.64
CA VAL A 150 -7.05 -33.80 3.89
C VAL A 150 -5.72 -34.40 4.36
N LEU A 151 -5.51 -35.70 4.12
CA LEU A 151 -4.29 -36.41 4.51
C LEU A 151 -3.10 -35.99 3.62
N ASP A 152 -3.29 -35.99 2.29
CA ASP A 152 -2.24 -35.58 1.36
C ASP A 152 -1.85 -34.11 1.63
N THR A 153 -2.84 -33.23 1.79
CA THR A 153 -2.62 -31.83 2.13
C THR A 153 -1.82 -31.67 3.42
N GLN A 154 -2.10 -32.45 4.45
CA GLN A 154 -1.33 -32.44 5.70
C GLN A 154 0.13 -32.79 5.45
N ILE A 155 0.39 -33.86 4.70
CA ILE A 155 1.75 -34.36 4.42
C ILE A 155 2.51 -33.35 3.56
N GLU A 156 1.92 -32.94 2.44
CA GLU A 156 2.54 -32.01 1.49
C GLU A 156 2.87 -30.66 2.10
N HIS A 157 2.08 -30.20 3.06
CA HIS A 157 2.31 -28.93 3.75
C HIS A 157 3.09 -29.08 5.07
N GLY A 158 3.76 -30.23 5.30
CA GLY A 158 4.69 -30.44 6.40
C GLY A 158 4.06 -30.35 7.81
N PHE A 159 2.85 -30.87 7.97
CA PHE A 159 2.24 -31.02 9.30
C PHE A 159 2.51 -32.42 9.88
N GLU A 160 3.15 -32.47 11.03
CA GLU A 160 3.62 -33.70 11.68
C GLU A 160 2.49 -34.63 12.14
N SER A 161 1.28 -34.09 12.41
CA SER A 161 0.13 -34.88 12.86
C SER A 161 -1.20 -34.40 12.30
N SER A 162 -2.12 -35.34 12.07
CA SER A 162 -3.47 -35.05 11.58
C SER A 162 -4.30 -34.25 12.59
N SER A 163 -4.14 -34.50 13.89
CA SER A 163 -4.82 -33.76 14.95
C SER A 163 -4.31 -32.33 15.01
N GLY A 164 -2.99 -32.11 15.00
CA GLY A 164 -2.37 -30.79 15.00
C GLY A 164 -2.75 -29.96 13.76
N PHE A 165 -2.80 -30.59 12.58
CA PHE A 165 -3.28 -29.94 11.37
C PHE A 165 -4.73 -29.49 11.48
N ARG A 166 -5.64 -30.41 11.90
CA ARG A 166 -7.07 -30.12 12.04
C ARG A 166 -7.34 -29.02 13.07
N GLU A 167 -6.64 -29.06 14.21
CA GLU A 167 -6.77 -28.05 15.26
C GLU A 167 -6.29 -26.67 14.77
N ALA A 168 -5.10 -26.60 14.16
CA ALA A 168 -4.54 -25.36 13.63
C ALA A 168 -5.42 -24.78 12.51
N PHE A 169 -5.96 -25.63 11.63
CA PHE A 169 -6.88 -25.25 10.58
C PHE A 169 -8.19 -24.69 11.17
N ALA A 170 -8.82 -25.41 12.09
CA ALA A 170 -10.06 -24.98 12.75
C ALA A 170 -9.87 -23.68 13.54
N LYS A 171 -8.74 -23.53 14.23
CA LYS A 171 -8.39 -22.30 14.96
C LYS A 171 -8.24 -21.08 14.04
N LEU A 172 -7.68 -21.28 12.85
CA LEU A 172 -7.45 -20.18 11.90
C LEU A 172 -8.70 -19.85 11.09
N PHE A 173 -9.40 -20.86 10.59
CA PHE A 173 -10.50 -20.72 9.64
C PHE A 173 -11.89 -20.87 10.27
N GLY A 174 -11.98 -21.29 11.51
CA GLY A 174 -13.27 -21.51 12.20
C GLY A 174 -14.05 -22.75 11.74
N ALA A 175 -13.43 -23.62 10.91
CA ALA A 175 -14.05 -24.83 10.37
C ALA A 175 -13.03 -25.96 10.23
N ALA A 176 -13.49 -27.21 10.23
CA ALA A 176 -12.62 -28.35 9.93
C ALA A 176 -12.17 -28.37 8.46
N PRO A 177 -11.01 -28.98 8.13
CA PRO A 177 -10.53 -29.08 6.76
C PRO A 177 -11.53 -29.73 5.80
N SER A 178 -12.31 -30.71 6.26
CA SER A 178 -13.39 -31.35 5.47
C SER A 178 -14.53 -30.41 5.06
N LYS A 179 -14.59 -29.21 5.64
CA LYS A 179 -15.56 -28.15 5.31
C LYS A 179 -14.88 -26.95 4.63
N ALA A 180 -13.70 -27.14 4.05
CA ALA A 180 -12.88 -26.09 3.45
C ALA A 180 -13.59 -25.34 2.31
N SER A 181 -14.49 -25.98 1.55
CA SER A 181 -15.28 -25.35 0.49
C SER A 181 -16.17 -24.21 1.01
N GLY A 182 -16.66 -24.29 2.24
CA GLY A 182 -17.45 -23.25 2.89
C GLY A 182 -16.67 -22.22 3.69
N VAL A 183 -15.34 -22.33 3.73
CA VAL A 183 -14.49 -21.37 4.42
C VAL A 183 -14.33 -20.11 3.59
N HIS A 184 -14.62 -18.96 4.16
CA HIS A 184 -14.30 -17.68 3.57
C HIS A 184 -13.05 -17.10 4.22
N CYS A 185 -12.05 -16.74 3.42
CA CYS A 185 -10.85 -16.07 3.90
C CYS A 185 -10.45 -14.96 2.94
N LEU A 186 -9.71 -13.99 3.47
CA LEU A 186 -9.05 -12.96 2.68
C LEU A 186 -7.60 -13.39 2.47
N LEU A 187 -7.20 -13.45 1.23
CA LEU A 187 -5.80 -13.67 0.88
C LEU A 187 -5.04 -12.35 0.91
N ALA A 188 -3.87 -12.36 1.52
CA ALA A 188 -3.05 -11.20 1.78
C ALA A 188 -1.75 -11.28 0.98
N ARG A 189 -1.39 -10.18 0.29
CA ARG A 189 -0.09 -10.00 -0.35
C ARG A 189 0.47 -8.63 -0.01
N TRP A 190 1.79 -8.60 0.17
CA TRP A 190 2.56 -7.36 0.27
C TRP A 190 3.16 -7.08 -1.09
N ILE A 191 2.86 -5.90 -1.62
CA ILE A 191 3.29 -5.46 -2.94
C ILE A 191 4.26 -4.30 -2.75
N ASP A 192 5.47 -4.44 -3.29
CA ASP A 192 6.46 -3.37 -3.22
C ASP A 192 6.09 -2.21 -4.14
N SER A 193 6.38 -1.00 -3.68
CA SER A 193 6.22 0.19 -4.48
C SER A 193 7.32 1.23 -4.20
N PRO A 194 7.58 2.17 -5.11
CA PRO A 194 8.54 3.25 -4.88
C PRO A 194 8.23 4.11 -3.66
N LEU A 195 6.98 4.09 -3.19
CA LEU A 195 6.51 4.85 -2.03
C LEU A 195 6.39 3.99 -0.76
N GLY A 196 6.84 2.73 -0.81
CA GLY A 196 6.81 1.78 0.28
C GLY A 196 5.84 0.62 0.06
N PRO A 197 5.89 -0.41 0.92
CA PRO A 197 5.09 -1.61 0.73
C PRO A 197 3.60 -1.34 0.94
N ILE A 198 2.79 -1.98 0.09
CA ILE A 198 1.34 -1.94 0.09
C ILE A 198 0.82 -3.30 0.56
N LEU A 199 -0.12 -3.30 1.49
CA LEU A 199 -0.89 -4.50 1.84
C LEU A 199 -2.13 -4.55 0.96
N ALA A 200 -2.28 -5.64 0.23
CA ALA A 200 -3.46 -5.98 -0.54
C ALA A 200 -4.21 -7.16 0.12
N LEU A 201 -5.52 -7.05 0.30
CA LEU A 201 -6.40 -8.11 0.77
C LEU A 201 -7.51 -8.33 -0.24
N ALA A 202 -7.67 -9.57 -0.72
CA ALA A 202 -8.68 -9.91 -1.72
C ALA A 202 -9.35 -11.27 -1.43
N ASP A 203 -10.53 -11.44 -2.00
CA ASP A 203 -11.24 -12.70 -2.19
C ASP A 203 -11.94 -12.70 -3.57
N GLU A 204 -12.81 -13.64 -3.82
CA GLU A 204 -13.56 -13.78 -5.07
C GLU A 204 -14.46 -12.57 -5.38
N SER A 205 -14.85 -11.80 -4.35
CA SER A 205 -15.64 -10.57 -4.52
C SER A 205 -14.83 -9.35 -4.96
N GLY A 206 -13.50 -9.44 -4.92
CA GLY A 206 -12.57 -8.40 -5.32
C GLY A 206 -11.63 -7.93 -4.21
N LEU A 207 -11.07 -6.75 -4.40
CA LEU A 207 -10.06 -6.14 -3.53
C LEU A 207 -10.73 -5.40 -2.35
N HIS A 208 -10.46 -5.85 -1.13
CA HIS A 208 -11.02 -5.28 0.10
C HIS A 208 -10.16 -4.16 0.70
N VAL A 209 -8.84 -4.37 0.67
CA VAL A 209 -7.85 -3.42 1.18
C VAL A 209 -6.72 -3.32 0.16
N PHE A 210 -6.25 -2.11 -0.07
CA PHE A 210 -5.07 -1.81 -0.88
C PHE A 210 -4.48 -0.50 -0.37
N ASP A 211 -3.57 -0.60 0.59
CA ASP A 211 -3.01 0.60 1.19
C ASP A 211 -1.62 0.34 1.79
N TRP A 212 -0.87 1.41 2.03
CA TRP A 212 0.45 1.28 2.63
C TRP A 212 0.40 0.67 4.02
N VAL A 213 1.33 -0.24 4.30
CA VAL A 213 1.40 -0.96 5.58
C VAL A 213 1.58 -0.02 6.78
N ASP A 214 2.19 1.14 6.59
CA ASP A 214 2.41 2.16 7.62
C ASP A 214 1.29 3.21 7.68
N ARG A 215 0.18 3.00 6.95
CA ARG A 215 -0.96 3.90 7.02
C ARG A 215 -1.55 3.96 8.42
N ARG A 216 -1.74 5.16 8.91
CA ARG A 216 -2.40 5.38 10.20
C ARG A 216 -3.82 4.80 10.19
N GLY A 217 -4.10 3.87 11.08
CA GLY A 217 -5.41 3.25 11.26
C GLY A 217 -5.66 1.98 10.43
N LEU A 218 -4.72 1.53 9.61
CA LEU A 218 -4.83 0.28 8.84
C LEU A 218 -5.09 -0.92 9.76
N GLU A 219 -4.35 -1.06 10.86
CA GLU A 219 -4.55 -2.14 11.83
C GLU A 219 -5.98 -2.18 12.37
N ARG A 220 -6.54 -1.02 12.74
CA ARG A 220 -7.92 -0.92 13.21
C ARG A 220 -8.93 -1.30 12.14
N GLU A 221 -8.66 -0.96 10.88
CA GLU A 221 -9.53 -1.36 9.77
C GLU A 221 -9.48 -2.86 9.53
N ILE A 222 -8.31 -3.46 9.57
CA ILE A 222 -8.15 -4.93 9.47
C ILE A 222 -8.92 -5.63 10.60
N LEU A 223 -8.83 -5.14 11.84
CA LEU A 223 -9.58 -5.68 12.97
C LEU A 223 -11.11 -5.53 12.78
N ARG A 224 -11.58 -4.38 12.30
CA ARG A 224 -12.99 -4.16 11.95
C ARG A 224 -13.45 -5.10 10.83
N LEU A 225 -12.61 -5.27 9.82
CA LEU A 225 -12.85 -6.18 8.71
C LEU A 225 -13.05 -7.61 9.22
N ARG A 226 -12.11 -8.12 10.02
CA ARG A 226 -12.20 -9.46 10.64
C ARG A 226 -13.44 -9.61 11.52
N LYS A 227 -13.73 -8.61 12.35
CA LYS A 227 -14.91 -8.66 13.23
C LYS A 227 -16.23 -8.74 12.45
N ARG A 228 -16.31 -8.00 11.33
CA ARG A 228 -17.53 -7.92 10.51
C ARG A 228 -17.70 -9.10 9.59
N THR A 229 -16.65 -9.60 8.98
CA THR A 229 -16.72 -10.70 8.02
C THR A 229 -16.53 -12.06 8.69
N LYS A 230 -15.88 -12.08 9.86
CA LYS A 230 -15.37 -13.31 10.53
C LYS A 230 -14.38 -14.09 9.67
N PHE A 231 -13.88 -13.51 8.60
CA PHE A 231 -12.92 -14.15 7.70
C PHE A 231 -11.53 -14.19 8.33
N ALA A 232 -10.84 -15.30 8.13
CA ALA A 232 -9.40 -15.38 8.35
C ALA A 232 -8.67 -14.52 7.30
N ILE A 233 -7.54 -13.96 7.68
CA ILE A 233 -6.63 -13.26 6.76
C ILE A 233 -5.34 -14.04 6.76
N VAL A 234 -4.96 -14.58 5.61
CA VAL A 234 -3.77 -15.41 5.45
C VAL A 234 -2.95 -14.95 4.25
N PRO A 235 -1.62 -14.98 4.33
CA PRO A 235 -0.78 -14.78 3.15
C PRO A 235 -1.10 -15.83 2.08
N GLY A 236 -1.22 -15.41 0.83
CA GLY A 236 -1.55 -16.33 -0.25
C GLY A 236 -1.71 -15.64 -1.60
N ASP A 237 -1.83 -16.45 -2.63
CA ASP A 237 -1.98 -16.02 -4.01
C ASP A 237 -3.46 -15.99 -4.42
N HIS A 238 -3.82 -15.01 -5.22
CA HIS A 238 -5.18 -14.84 -5.74
C HIS A 238 -5.13 -14.02 -7.03
N PRO A 239 -5.90 -14.35 -8.08
CA PRO A 239 -5.89 -13.59 -9.34
C PRO A 239 -6.12 -12.09 -9.18
N MET A 240 -6.95 -11.68 -8.21
CA MET A 240 -7.16 -10.25 -7.91
C MET A 240 -5.91 -9.59 -7.34
N LEU A 241 -5.09 -10.32 -6.56
CA LEU A 241 -3.81 -9.81 -6.02
C LEU A 241 -2.75 -9.72 -7.11
N ASP A 242 -2.70 -10.69 -8.05
CA ASP A 242 -1.81 -10.65 -9.21
C ASP A 242 -2.14 -9.46 -10.08
N ARG A 243 -3.42 -9.25 -10.38
CA ARG A 243 -3.89 -8.12 -11.16
C ARG A 243 -3.58 -6.79 -10.48
N ALA A 244 -3.85 -6.67 -9.18
CA ALA A 244 -3.52 -5.45 -8.43
C ALA A 244 -2.02 -5.16 -8.44
N ALA A 245 -1.17 -6.20 -8.32
CA ALA A 245 0.28 -6.06 -8.38
C ALA A 245 0.77 -5.61 -9.77
N ALA A 246 0.25 -6.19 -10.83
CA ALA A 246 0.58 -5.79 -12.20
C ALA A 246 0.12 -4.35 -12.49
N GLU A 247 -1.13 -4.02 -12.20
CA GLU A 247 -1.70 -2.70 -12.46
C GLU A 247 -0.99 -1.58 -11.68
N ILE A 248 -0.58 -1.84 -10.42
CA ILE A 248 0.16 -0.83 -9.64
C ILE A 248 1.60 -0.65 -10.14
N ALA A 249 2.25 -1.71 -10.61
CA ALA A 249 3.56 -1.61 -11.23
C ALA A 249 3.52 -0.74 -12.51
N GLU A 250 2.53 -0.97 -13.37
CA GLU A 250 2.30 -0.15 -14.57
C GLU A 250 1.95 1.30 -14.22
N TYR A 251 1.15 1.53 -13.16
CA TYR A 251 0.85 2.89 -12.69
C TYR A 251 2.12 3.63 -12.27
N PHE A 252 2.99 3.00 -11.46
CA PHE A 252 4.26 3.62 -11.05
C PHE A 252 5.27 3.77 -12.20
N ALA A 253 5.17 2.93 -13.24
CA ALA A 253 5.93 3.11 -14.48
C ALA A 253 5.37 4.22 -15.38
N GLY A 254 4.21 4.80 -15.08
CA GLY A 254 3.55 5.84 -15.87
C GLY A 254 2.80 5.33 -17.10
N THR A 255 2.72 4.01 -17.30
CA THR A 255 2.06 3.36 -18.45
C THR A 255 0.57 3.11 -18.24
N ARG A 256 0.08 3.17 -17.00
CA ARG A 256 -1.33 2.99 -16.63
C ARG A 256 -1.89 4.24 -15.96
N LYS A 257 -3.10 4.63 -16.37
CA LYS A 257 -3.85 5.77 -15.81
C LYS A 257 -5.10 5.36 -15.02
N SER A 258 -5.62 4.16 -15.23
CA SER A 258 -6.83 3.66 -14.58
C SER A 258 -6.65 2.21 -14.13
N PHE A 259 -7.38 1.84 -13.08
CA PHE A 259 -7.37 0.48 -12.53
C PHE A 259 -8.62 -0.27 -12.95
N THR A 260 -8.45 -1.54 -13.25
CA THR A 260 -9.54 -2.44 -13.67
C THR A 260 -9.74 -3.61 -12.70
N VAL A 261 -8.89 -3.72 -11.66
CA VAL A 261 -9.07 -4.73 -10.62
C VAL A 261 -10.41 -4.53 -9.92
N PRO A 262 -11.26 -5.58 -9.81
CA PRO A 262 -12.54 -5.48 -9.13
C PRO A 262 -12.39 -5.09 -7.67
N LEU A 263 -13.25 -4.19 -7.21
CA LEU A 263 -13.29 -3.75 -5.82
C LEU A 263 -14.47 -4.41 -5.09
N ALA A 264 -14.20 -5.05 -3.97
CA ALA A 264 -15.23 -5.61 -3.11
C ALA A 264 -16.20 -4.50 -2.64
N ARG A 265 -17.50 -4.75 -2.78
CA ARG A 265 -18.54 -3.76 -2.48
C ARG A 265 -18.67 -3.56 -0.96
N ARG A 266 -18.05 -2.50 -0.45
CA ARG A 266 -17.95 -2.19 0.98
C ARG A 266 -18.36 -0.75 1.29
N GLY A 267 -18.56 -0.49 2.59
CA GLY A 267 -18.96 0.83 3.08
C GLY A 267 -20.47 1.04 3.09
N THR A 268 -20.89 2.13 3.73
CA THR A 268 -22.28 2.62 3.69
C THR A 268 -22.61 3.13 2.30
N GLU A 269 -23.89 3.33 2.01
CA GLU A 269 -24.33 3.93 0.75
C GLU A 269 -23.68 5.31 0.53
N PHE A 270 -23.66 6.14 1.57
CA PHE A 270 -23.00 7.43 1.53
C PHE A 270 -21.50 7.31 1.18
N GLN A 271 -20.78 6.39 1.84
CA GLN A 271 -19.35 6.17 1.54
C GLN A 271 -19.14 5.72 0.10
N ARG A 272 -19.98 4.81 -0.41
CA ARG A 272 -19.90 4.36 -1.81
C ARG A 272 -20.11 5.51 -2.78
N ARG A 273 -21.13 6.34 -2.60
CA ARG A 273 -21.36 7.53 -3.43
C ARG A 273 -20.16 8.46 -3.44
N VAL A 274 -19.53 8.68 -2.29
CA VAL A 274 -18.30 9.49 -2.21
C VAL A 274 -17.17 8.82 -2.99
N TRP A 275 -16.94 7.52 -2.80
CA TRP A 275 -15.85 6.80 -3.50
C TRP A 275 -16.07 6.70 -5.00
N ASP A 276 -17.31 6.54 -5.45
CA ASP A 276 -17.65 6.57 -6.88
C ASP A 276 -17.37 7.96 -7.49
N ALA A 277 -17.69 9.04 -6.77
CA ALA A 277 -17.31 10.39 -7.18
C ALA A 277 -15.78 10.58 -7.26
N LEU A 278 -15.00 9.95 -6.36
CA LEU A 278 -13.54 9.99 -6.45
C LEU A 278 -13.01 9.28 -7.69
N LEU A 279 -13.59 8.15 -8.07
CA LEU A 279 -13.19 7.38 -9.26
C LEU A 279 -13.43 8.17 -10.56
N ALA A 280 -14.36 9.11 -10.54
CA ALA A 280 -14.64 9.98 -11.69
C ALA A 280 -13.63 11.13 -11.87
N ILE A 281 -12.75 11.41 -10.87
CA ILE A 281 -11.74 12.46 -10.99
C ILE A 281 -10.61 11.95 -11.89
N PRO A 282 -10.31 12.61 -13.03
CA PRO A 282 -9.26 12.15 -13.94
C PRO A 282 -7.86 12.18 -13.32
N PRO A 283 -6.92 11.34 -13.78
CA PRO A 283 -5.51 11.41 -13.36
C PRO A 283 -4.90 12.78 -13.64
N GLY A 284 -4.19 13.32 -12.62
CA GLY A 284 -3.55 14.64 -12.67
C GLY A 284 -4.48 15.81 -12.47
N ASP A 285 -5.80 15.60 -12.34
CA ASP A 285 -6.76 16.61 -11.90
C ASP A 285 -6.95 16.55 -10.39
N THR A 286 -7.47 17.62 -9.84
CA THR A 286 -7.78 17.72 -8.41
C THR A 286 -9.13 18.38 -8.22
N CYS A 287 -9.80 18.05 -7.13
CA CYS A 287 -11.00 18.75 -6.69
C CYS A 287 -10.95 19.02 -5.18
N SER A 288 -11.81 19.91 -4.71
CA SER A 288 -11.96 20.19 -3.29
C SER A 288 -12.97 19.24 -2.64
N TYR A 289 -12.93 19.14 -1.30
CA TYR A 289 -13.96 18.41 -0.54
C TYR A 289 -15.38 18.95 -0.77
N GLY A 290 -15.51 20.27 -1.03
CA GLY A 290 -16.78 20.90 -1.34
C GLY A 290 -17.33 20.49 -2.70
N GLU A 291 -16.47 20.41 -3.72
CA GLU A 291 -16.84 19.94 -5.06
C GLU A 291 -17.28 18.46 -5.02
N VAL A 292 -16.59 17.60 -4.28
CA VAL A 292 -17.05 16.20 -4.08
C VAL A 292 -18.42 16.17 -3.40
N ALA A 293 -18.66 17.04 -2.37
CA ALA A 293 -19.94 17.12 -1.70
C ALA A 293 -21.06 17.57 -2.64
N SER A 294 -20.78 18.53 -3.52
CA SER A 294 -21.71 18.99 -4.55
C SER A 294 -22.01 17.92 -5.57
N THR A 295 -20.98 17.19 -6.07
CA THR A 295 -21.12 16.09 -7.03
C THR A 295 -22.04 14.98 -6.53
N ILE A 296 -21.99 14.66 -5.22
CA ILE A 296 -22.90 13.67 -4.64
C ILE A 296 -24.29 14.26 -4.26
N GLY A 297 -24.60 15.52 -4.63
CA GLY A 297 -25.86 16.18 -4.34
C GLY A 297 -26.05 16.56 -2.86
N GLN A 298 -24.95 16.71 -2.10
CA GLN A 298 -25.01 17.06 -0.66
C GLN A 298 -23.96 18.14 -0.30
N PRO A 299 -24.08 19.38 -0.84
CA PRO A 299 -23.06 20.42 -0.69
C PRO A 299 -22.77 20.80 0.77
N GLY A 300 -23.74 20.62 1.68
CA GLY A 300 -23.55 20.85 3.11
C GLY A 300 -22.79 19.75 3.85
N ALA A 301 -22.52 18.59 3.21
CA ALA A 301 -21.97 17.41 3.87
C ALA A 301 -20.43 17.34 3.83
N VAL A 302 -19.71 18.46 3.65
CA VAL A 302 -18.24 18.51 3.45
C VAL A 302 -17.46 17.75 4.52
N ARG A 303 -17.83 17.85 5.80
CA ARG A 303 -17.18 17.13 6.90
C ARG A 303 -17.41 15.61 6.81
N ALA A 304 -18.62 15.18 6.44
CA ALA A 304 -18.95 13.77 6.26
C ALA A 304 -18.22 13.18 5.05
N VAL A 305 -18.12 13.94 3.95
CA VAL A 305 -17.30 13.59 2.76
C VAL A 305 -15.83 13.42 3.14
N ALA A 306 -15.25 14.37 3.88
CA ALA A 306 -13.86 14.26 4.34
C ALA A 306 -13.63 13.00 5.19
N ARG A 307 -14.59 12.64 6.05
CA ARG A 307 -14.53 11.40 6.83
C ARG A 307 -14.64 10.16 5.94
N ALA A 308 -15.56 10.13 4.98
CA ALA A 308 -15.71 9.02 4.04
C ALA A 308 -14.46 8.82 3.16
N ILE A 309 -13.81 9.93 2.73
CA ILE A 309 -12.52 9.92 2.05
C ILE A 309 -11.42 9.35 2.96
N GLY A 310 -11.41 9.73 4.24
CA GLY A 310 -10.48 9.18 5.24
C GLY A 310 -10.67 7.69 5.51
N ASP A 311 -11.86 7.16 5.33
CA ASP A 311 -12.21 5.74 5.48
C ASP A 311 -11.95 4.91 4.19
N ASN A 312 -11.38 5.51 3.15
CA ASN A 312 -10.94 4.77 1.96
C ASN A 312 -9.65 4.01 2.24
N TYR A 313 -9.71 2.69 2.28
CA TYR A 313 -8.56 1.77 2.44
C TYR A 313 -8.19 1.07 1.13
N ARG A 314 -8.51 1.67 -0.01
CA ARG A 314 -8.11 1.25 -1.36
C ARG A 314 -7.41 2.42 -2.04
N GLY A 315 -6.42 2.96 -1.33
CA GLY A 315 -5.63 4.11 -1.75
C GLY A 315 -5.02 3.90 -3.14
N ILE A 316 -4.75 4.97 -3.87
CA ILE A 316 -4.35 5.02 -5.28
C ILE A 316 -5.47 4.56 -6.21
N ILE A 317 -6.00 3.35 -6.06
CA ILE A 317 -7.07 2.79 -6.91
C ILE A 317 -8.32 3.65 -6.78
N ILE A 318 -8.79 3.93 -5.56
CA ILE A 318 -9.77 4.99 -5.32
C ILE A 318 -8.97 6.26 -4.97
N PRO A 319 -8.91 7.25 -5.87
CA PRO A 319 -7.88 8.29 -5.86
C PRO A 319 -8.16 9.43 -4.87
N CYS A 320 -8.27 9.10 -3.59
CA CYS A 320 -8.47 10.11 -2.54
C CYS A 320 -7.31 11.12 -2.41
N HIS A 321 -6.16 10.84 -3.02
CA HIS A 321 -5.05 11.79 -3.13
C HIS A 321 -5.36 12.98 -4.04
N ARG A 322 -6.34 12.87 -4.97
CA ARG A 322 -6.78 13.95 -5.88
C ARG A 322 -7.67 14.98 -5.19
N VAL A 323 -8.13 14.74 -3.94
CA VAL A 323 -8.94 15.71 -3.19
C VAL A 323 -8.05 16.60 -2.34
N ILE A 324 -8.14 17.93 -2.52
CA ILE A 324 -7.29 18.94 -1.86
C ILE A 324 -8.15 19.98 -1.12
N GLY A 325 -7.54 20.90 -0.40
CA GLY A 325 -8.23 22.04 0.19
C GLY A 325 -8.79 22.98 -0.89
N SER A 326 -9.84 23.71 -0.58
CA SER A 326 -10.40 24.73 -1.50
C SER A 326 -9.43 25.87 -1.81
N ASP A 327 -8.44 26.08 -0.94
CA ASP A 327 -7.31 26.98 -1.11
C ASP A 327 -6.12 26.37 -1.87
N GLY A 328 -6.27 25.16 -2.43
CA GLY A 328 -5.22 24.43 -3.11
C GLY A 328 -4.22 23.74 -2.17
N SER A 329 -4.40 23.83 -0.86
CA SER A 329 -3.49 23.20 0.11
C SER A 329 -3.61 21.68 0.12
N LEU A 330 -2.46 21.00 0.33
CA LEU A 330 -2.46 19.56 0.53
C LEU A 330 -2.90 19.24 1.96
N THR A 331 -4.14 18.81 2.10
CA THR A 331 -4.73 18.42 3.38
C THR A 331 -5.07 16.93 3.40
N GLY A 332 -5.06 16.33 4.57
CA GLY A 332 -5.55 15.02 4.93
C GLY A 332 -5.29 13.90 3.90
N TYR A 333 -4.33 13.03 4.18
CA TYR A 333 -4.12 11.80 3.38
C TYR A 333 -3.67 10.67 4.29
N GLY A 334 -4.36 9.54 4.25
CA GLY A 334 -4.06 8.38 5.10
C GLY A 334 -2.64 7.85 4.92
N GLY A 335 -2.11 7.89 3.70
CA GLY A 335 -0.74 7.51 3.36
C GLY A 335 0.33 8.56 3.67
N GLY A 336 -0.04 9.75 4.17
CA GLY A 336 0.86 10.87 4.44
C GLY A 336 1.02 11.84 3.28
N LEU A 337 1.22 13.11 3.60
CA LEU A 337 1.24 14.20 2.60
C LEU A 337 2.36 14.07 1.58
N ALA A 338 3.50 13.47 1.95
CA ALA A 338 4.59 13.21 0.99
C ALA A 338 4.16 12.30 -0.16
N ARG A 339 3.44 11.22 0.16
CA ARG A 339 2.89 10.33 -0.87
C ARG A 339 1.83 11.02 -1.71
N LYS A 340 0.95 11.80 -1.07
CA LYS A 340 -0.06 12.57 -1.79
C LYS A 340 0.56 13.51 -2.79
N GLN A 341 1.56 14.27 -2.38
CA GLN A 341 2.29 15.20 -3.25
C GLN A 341 2.95 14.44 -4.42
N TRP A 342 3.65 13.35 -4.12
CA TRP A 342 4.32 12.55 -5.14
C TRP A 342 3.33 11.97 -6.16
N LEU A 343 2.19 11.42 -5.71
CA LEU A 343 1.16 10.88 -6.59
C LEU A 343 0.59 11.93 -7.52
N LEU A 344 0.31 13.13 -7.01
CA LEU A 344 -0.19 14.25 -7.82
C LEU A 344 0.85 14.72 -8.84
N GLU A 345 2.13 14.78 -8.46
CA GLU A 345 3.22 15.14 -9.37
C GLU A 345 3.43 14.07 -10.44
N HIS A 346 3.39 12.80 -10.07
CA HIS A 346 3.49 11.64 -10.96
C HIS A 346 2.39 11.63 -12.01
N GLU A 347 1.14 11.82 -11.60
CA GLU A 347 0.00 11.85 -12.52
C GLU A 347 0.03 13.05 -13.48
N ARG A 348 0.52 14.20 -13.01
CA ARG A 348 0.70 15.39 -13.86
C ARG A 348 1.80 15.18 -14.90
N SER A 349 2.91 14.57 -14.51
CA SER A 349 4.02 14.28 -15.43
C SER A 349 3.60 13.31 -16.53
N SER A 350 2.76 12.32 -16.20
CA SER A 350 2.20 11.36 -17.17
C SER A 350 1.17 11.97 -18.13
N LYS A 351 0.65 13.18 -17.85
CA LYS A 351 -0.23 13.93 -18.78
C LYS A 351 0.54 14.59 -19.93
N VAL A 352 1.83 14.85 -19.74
CA VAL A 352 2.66 15.64 -20.70
C VAL A 352 3.17 14.81 -21.88
N VAL A 353 3.01 13.48 -21.86
CA VAL A 353 3.28 12.66 -23.07
C VAL A 353 2.05 12.75 -23.98
N PRO A 354 2.12 13.50 -25.10
CA PRO A 354 1.02 13.49 -26.06
C PRO A 354 0.86 12.09 -26.64
N ASP A 355 -0.34 11.76 -27.01
CA ASP A 355 -0.74 10.56 -27.76
C ASP A 355 -0.16 10.59 -29.20
N ALA A 356 1.15 10.72 -29.31
CA ALA A 356 1.88 10.95 -30.56
C ALA A 356 2.26 9.66 -31.30
N LEU A 357 1.71 8.50 -30.89
CA LEU A 357 1.95 7.21 -31.54
C LEU A 357 0.67 6.38 -31.79
N ALA A 358 -0.48 7.00 -31.82
CA ALA A 358 -1.62 6.39 -32.50
C ALA A 358 -1.48 6.62 -34.00
N SER A 359 -0.71 5.77 -34.68
CA SER A 359 -0.72 5.72 -36.15
C SER A 359 -2.15 5.44 -36.59
N PRO A 360 -2.72 6.23 -37.53
CA PRO A 360 -4.04 5.96 -38.06
C PRO A 360 -4.04 4.60 -38.74
N PRO A 361 -5.15 3.83 -38.64
CA PRO A 361 -5.24 2.54 -39.31
C PRO A 361 -5.03 2.74 -40.82
N PRO A 362 -4.39 1.77 -41.51
CA PRO A 362 -4.14 1.90 -42.94
C PRO A 362 -5.46 2.03 -43.68
N ARG A 363 -5.59 3.07 -44.51
CA ARG A 363 -6.74 3.28 -45.39
C ARG A 363 -6.89 2.05 -46.28
N ARG A 364 -8.03 1.38 -46.20
CA ARG A 364 -8.41 0.37 -47.19
C ARG A 364 -8.39 1.02 -48.56
N ARG A 365 -7.58 0.48 -49.48
CA ARG A 365 -7.64 0.80 -50.91
C ARG A 365 -8.98 0.31 -51.41
N GLU A 366 -9.81 1.24 -51.86
CA GLU A 366 -10.98 0.90 -52.65
C GLU A 366 -10.46 0.40 -54.02
N ASP A 367 -10.60 -0.89 -54.27
CA ASP A 367 -10.44 -1.45 -55.63
C ASP A 367 -11.55 -0.93 -56.50
N LYS A 368 -11.18 0.01 -57.37
CA LYS A 368 -12.00 0.39 -58.51
C LYS A 368 -11.99 -0.77 -59.52
N GLY A 369 -13.00 -1.61 -59.46
CA GLY A 369 -13.22 -2.61 -60.46
C GLY A 369 -13.40 -1.96 -61.82
N ALA A 370 -12.53 -2.32 -62.76
CA ALA A 370 -12.60 -1.96 -64.16
C ALA A 370 -13.79 -2.68 -64.81
N ALA A 371 -14.71 -1.89 -65.34
CA ALA A 371 -15.70 -2.35 -66.28
C ALA A 371 -15.01 -2.62 -67.60
N HIS A 372 -15.03 -3.85 -68.07
CA HIS A 372 -14.84 -4.17 -69.50
C HIS A 372 -16.12 -4.72 -70.02
N GLY A 373 -16.73 -3.95 -70.91
CA GLY A 373 -17.78 -4.41 -71.80
C GLY A 373 -17.19 -5.21 -72.93
N SER A 374 -17.95 -6.13 -73.42
CA SER A 374 -17.97 -6.55 -74.84
C SER A 374 -19.20 -7.42 -75.16
N ARG A 375 -20.00 -6.89 -76.06
CA ARG A 375 -20.87 -7.55 -77.02
C ARG A 375 -21.89 -8.59 -76.52
#